data_affde8b976689807a23ff6779e27235d
#
_entry.id   affde8b976689807a23ff6779e27235d
#
_cell.length_a   1.000
_cell.length_b   1.000
_cell.length_c   1.000
_cell.angle_alpha   90.00
_cell.angle_beta   90.00
_cell.angle_gamma   90.00
#
_symmetry.space_group_name_H-M   'P 1'
#
loop_
_entity.id
_entity.type
_entity.pdbx_description
1 polymer ?
#
loop_
_entity_poly.entity_id
_entity_poly.type
_entity_poly.pdbx_seq_one_letter_code
_entity_poly.pdbx_strand_id
1 'polypeptide(L)'
;NTTQASMASNIGLCAIADAAKEMGYHNAISNASDIYSANSFQPPMTIGTVQASPLTMANVYATMGANGVECTPIAITKVTDRSGSKVKVPSANCHQAIDPDIAQTVSYALNQGVVQPGGEASTTQLDNNRKTFAKTGTNENTVMTTAGFVPNQVAAFVAVADAQDPINNTFDNKTINGVYRPSWYGMYIATPAWKQFMNTYLAAINAPIDND
;
A
#
# COMPACT_ATOMS: atom_id res chain seq x y z
N ASN A 1 -3.74 -16.78 -5.49
CA ASN A 1 -2.78 -16.42 -6.57
C ASN A 1 -3.20 -16.93 -7.96
N THR A 2 -3.87 -18.08 -8.08
CA THR A 2 -4.27 -18.65 -9.39
C THR A 2 -5.21 -17.74 -10.18
N THR A 3 -6.21 -17.14 -9.53
CA THR A 3 -7.12 -16.17 -10.17
C THR A 3 -6.34 -14.95 -10.68
N GLN A 4 -5.43 -14.42 -9.87
CA GLN A 4 -4.58 -13.28 -10.26
C GLN A 4 -3.70 -13.62 -11.45
N ALA A 5 -3.08 -14.79 -11.47
CA ALA A 5 -2.26 -15.25 -12.59
C ALA A 5 -3.10 -15.42 -13.87
N SER A 6 -4.32 -15.96 -13.77
CA SER A 6 -5.25 -16.10 -14.91
C SER A 6 -5.68 -14.73 -15.44
N MET A 7 -6.03 -13.78 -14.58
CA MET A 7 -6.34 -12.41 -15.00
C MET A 7 -5.15 -11.75 -15.71
N ALA A 8 -3.96 -11.86 -15.13
CA ALA A 8 -2.75 -11.28 -15.69
C ALA A 8 -2.40 -11.84 -17.08
N SER A 9 -2.62 -13.15 -17.30
CA SER A 9 -2.39 -13.76 -18.61
C SER A 9 -3.33 -13.25 -19.70
N ASN A 10 -4.54 -12.83 -19.34
CA ASN A 10 -5.51 -12.26 -20.27
C ASN A 10 -5.30 -10.77 -20.53
N ILE A 11 -4.85 -10.01 -19.54
CA ILE A 11 -4.63 -8.57 -19.64
C ILE A 11 -3.27 -8.26 -20.30
N GLY A 12 -2.25 -9.05 -19.96
CA GLY A 12 -0.86 -8.84 -20.39
C GLY A 12 -0.07 -7.97 -19.42
N LEU A 13 1.22 -8.29 -19.27
CA LEU A 13 2.11 -7.65 -18.28
C LEU A 13 2.33 -6.16 -18.56
N CYS A 14 2.39 -5.74 -19.82
CA CYS A 14 2.59 -4.34 -20.18
C CYS A 14 1.44 -3.47 -19.65
N ALA A 15 0.20 -3.85 -19.88
CA ALA A 15 -0.95 -3.08 -19.40
C ALA A 15 -1.00 -2.99 -17.86
N ILE A 16 -0.60 -4.06 -17.17
CA ILE A 16 -0.49 -4.07 -15.69
C ILE A 16 0.61 -3.12 -15.22
N ALA A 17 1.77 -3.15 -15.87
CA ALA A 17 2.90 -2.28 -15.53
C ALA A 17 2.59 -0.80 -15.82
N ASP A 18 1.92 -0.51 -16.94
CA ASP A 18 1.49 0.85 -17.28
C ASP A 18 0.51 1.39 -16.23
N ALA A 19 -0.50 0.62 -15.86
CA ALA A 19 -1.45 1.02 -14.82
C ALA A 19 -0.75 1.25 -13.47
N ALA A 20 0.19 0.41 -13.08
CA ALA A 20 0.96 0.59 -11.86
C ALA A 20 1.79 1.89 -11.91
N LYS A 21 2.44 2.18 -13.03
CA LYS A 21 3.24 3.38 -13.26
C LYS A 21 2.39 4.65 -13.19
N GLU A 22 1.23 4.67 -13.85
CA GLU A 22 0.29 5.80 -13.77
C GLU A 22 -0.16 6.08 -12.33
N MET A 23 -0.34 5.05 -11.50
CA MET A 23 -0.65 5.19 -10.07
C MET A 23 0.54 5.62 -9.20
N GLY A 24 1.68 6.00 -9.78
CA GLY A 24 2.86 6.44 -9.06
C GLY A 24 3.81 5.31 -8.60
N TYR A 25 3.59 4.07 -9.07
CA TYR A 25 4.54 2.99 -8.78
C TYR A 25 5.89 3.25 -9.46
N HIS A 26 6.96 3.11 -8.72
CA HIS A 26 8.33 3.07 -9.22
C HIS A 26 9.17 2.07 -8.41
N ASN A 27 10.17 1.49 -9.07
CA ASN A 27 11.04 0.51 -8.42
C ASN A 27 11.90 1.19 -7.34
N ALA A 28 12.08 0.51 -6.20
CA ALA A 28 12.89 1.01 -5.07
C ALA A 28 14.40 0.83 -5.29
N ILE A 29 14.80 -0.07 -6.19
CA ILE A 29 16.20 -0.38 -6.42
C ILE A 29 16.69 0.31 -7.67
N SER A 30 17.74 1.11 -7.51
CA SER A 30 18.54 1.71 -8.55
C SER A 30 17.95 2.92 -9.32
N ASN A 31 18.82 3.53 -10.08
CA ASN A 31 18.61 4.60 -11.05
C ASN A 31 17.57 4.26 -12.17
N ALA A 32 17.05 3.04 -12.18
CA ALA A 32 15.98 2.58 -13.06
C ALA A 32 14.65 2.61 -12.28
N SER A 33 14.08 3.80 -12.14
CA SER A 33 12.73 4.00 -11.57
C SER A 33 11.65 3.32 -12.41
N ASP A 34 11.97 2.87 -13.62
CA ASP A 34 11.04 2.25 -14.53
C ASP A 34 10.84 0.76 -14.21
N ILE A 35 9.61 0.36 -14.02
CA ILE A 35 9.19 -1.03 -13.81
C ILE A 35 9.66 -1.95 -14.94
N TYR A 36 9.77 -1.44 -16.16
CA TYR A 36 10.21 -2.20 -17.34
C TYR A 36 11.71 -2.49 -17.38
N SER A 37 12.53 -1.66 -16.74
CA SER A 37 14.00 -1.82 -16.74
C SER A 37 14.48 -2.78 -15.66
N ALA A 38 13.62 -3.23 -14.78
CA ALA A 38 13.99 -4.13 -13.72
C ALA A 38 14.00 -5.59 -14.19
N ASN A 39 14.93 -6.39 -13.68
CA ASN A 39 14.89 -7.85 -13.80
C ASN A 39 13.59 -8.46 -13.24
N SER A 40 12.77 -7.63 -12.59
CA SER A 40 11.48 -7.94 -12.01
C SER A 40 10.30 -7.83 -13.00
N PHE A 41 10.48 -7.31 -14.23
CA PHE A 41 9.43 -7.32 -15.27
C PHE A 41 9.23 -8.74 -15.81
N GLN A 42 8.63 -9.58 -15.00
CA GLN A 42 8.37 -10.98 -15.24
C GLN A 42 6.95 -11.34 -14.73
N PRO A 43 6.32 -12.43 -15.18
CA PRO A 43 4.98 -12.82 -14.73
C PRO A 43 4.74 -12.80 -13.21
N PRO A 44 5.70 -13.18 -12.35
CA PRO A 44 5.51 -13.10 -10.88
C PRO A 44 5.31 -11.69 -10.34
N MET A 45 5.62 -10.63 -11.10
CA MET A 45 5.35 -9.25 -10.67
C MET A 45 3.88 -9.04 -10.28
N THR A 46 2.96 -9.76 -10.94
CA THR A 46 1.51 -9.65 -10.71
C THR A 46 1.05 -10.15 -9.34
N ILE A 47 1.91 -10.87 -8.64
CA ILE A 47 1.69 -11.34 -7.27
C ILE A 47 2.65 -10.72 -6.26
N GLY A 48 3.42 -9.69 -6.67
CA GLY A 48 4.17 -8.84 -5.75
C GLY A 48 5.65 -9.14 -5.61
N THR A 49 6.31 -9.74 -6.62
CA THR A 49 7.77 -9.96 -6.57
C THR A 49 8.59 -8.70 -6.90
N VAL A 50 7.94 -7.63 -7.33
CA VAL A 50 8.61 -6.34 -7.60
C VAL A 50 8.91 -5.59 -6.31
N GLN A 51 10.02 -4.88 -6.32
CA GLN A 51 10.48 -4.14 -5.15
C GLN A 51 9.99 -2.69 -5.19
N ALA A 52 9.36 -2.25 -4.13
CA ALA A 52 8.89 -0.89 -3.96
C ALA A 52 9.25 -0.35 -2.57
N SER A 53 9.46 0.96 -2.47
CA SER A 53 9.60 1.58 -1.16
C SER A 53 8.24 1.65 -0.44
N PRO A 54 8.22 1.68 0.90
CA PRO A 54 6.97 1.89 1.63
C PRO A 54 6.24 3.15 1.21
N LEU A 55 6.95 4.24 0.90
CA LEU A 55 6.35 5.48 0.43
C LEU A 55 5.70 5.32 -0.96
N THR A 56 6.36 4.63 -1.89
CA THR A 56 5.80 4.31 -3.21
C THR A 56 4.49 3.54 -3.07
N MET A 57 4.46 2.49 -2.24
CA MET A 57 3.25 1.71 -2.04
C MET A 57 2.14 2.50 -1.34
N ALA A 58 2.48 3.33 -0.36
CA ALA A 58 1.50 4.23 0.26
C ALA A 58 0.89 5.20 -0.76
N ASN A 59 1.71 5.73 -1.71
CA ASN A 59 1.23 6.62 -2.77
C ASN A 59 0.28 5.91 -3.76
N VAL A 60 0.59 4.68 -4.17
CA VAL A 60 -0.31 3.86 -5.01
C VAL A 60 -1.66 3.67 -4.34
N TYR A 61 -1.68 3.36 -3.04
CA TYR A 61 -2.93 3.23 -2.29
C TYR A 61 -3.63 4.58 -2.05
N ALA A 62 -2.87 5.68 -1.91
CA ALA A 62 -3.43 7.02 -1.83
C ALA A 62 -4.13 7.42 -3.14
N THR A 63 -3.59 7.05 -4.29
CA THR A 63 -4.20 7.27 -5.62
C THR A 63 -5.57 6.60 -5.70
N MET A 64 -5.71 5.36 -5.25
CA MET A 64 -7.01 4.70 -5.17
C MET A 64 -7.96 5.41 -4.20
N GLY A 65 -7.47 5.77 -3.01
CA GLY A 65 -8.24 6.50 -1.98
C GLY A 65 -8.66 7.91 -2.37
N ALA A 66 -8.00 8.49 -3.38
CA ALA A 66 -8.31 9.80 -3.99
C ALA A 66 -9.08 9.68 -5.31
N ASN A 67 -9.89 8.63 -5.49
CA ASN A 67 -10.66 8.37 -6.71
C ASN A 67 -9.80 8.38 -7.99
N GLY A 68 -8.62 7.82 -7.91
CA GLY A 68 -7.71 7.69 -9.05
C GLY A 68 -6.82 8.90 -9.34
N VAL A 69 -6.81 9.90 -8.46
CA VAL A 69 -5.91 11.06 -8.58
C VAL A 69 -4.56 10.71 -7.96
N GLU A 70 -3.51 10.68 -8.78
CA GLU A 70 -2.12 10.55 -8.35
C GLU A 70 -1.52 11.91 -8.05
N CYS A 71 -0.78 12.01 -6.96
CA CYS A 71 0.00 13.20 -6.61
C CYS A 71 1.41 12.80 -6.20
N THR A 72 2.42 13.50 -6.71
CA THR A 72 3.79 13.32 -6.25
C THR A 72 3.90 13.66 -4.76
N PRO A 73 4.38 12.75 -3.90
CA PRO A 73 4.55 13.01 -2.47
C PRO A 73 5.47 14.20 -2.21
N ILE A 74 5.02 15.16 -1.42
CA ILE A 74 5.80 16.33 -0.98
C ILE A 74 5.83 16.41 0.54
N ALA A 75 7.01 16.68 1.11
CA ALA A 75 7.19 16.80 2.56
C ALA A 75 7.03 18.24 3.07
N ILE A 76 7.16 19.23 2.19
CA ILE A 76 7.14 20.66 2.55
C ILE A 76 6.06 21.36 1.75
N THR A 77 5.04 21.84 2.44
CA THR A 77 3.89 22.53 1.82
C THR A 77 3.97 24.06 1.92
N LYS A 78 4.81 24.59 2.82
CA LYS A 78 4.97 26.03 3.02
C LYS A 78 6.34 26.36 3.59
N VAL A 79 7.00 27.32 2.99
CA VAL A 79 8.23 27.95 3.53
C VAL A 79 8.03 29.46 3.53
N THR A 80 8.47 30.13 4.59
CA THR A 80 8.55 31.60 4.67
C THR A 80 9.97 32.02 5.02
N ASP A 81 10.42 33.13 4.43
CA ASP A 81 11.70 33.73 4.79
C ASP A 81 11.60 34.52 6.12
N ARG A 82 12.70 35.17 6.52
CA ARG A 82 12.75 35.98 7.75
C ARG A 82 11.83 37.23 7.73
N SER A 83 11.45 37.68 6.54
CA SER A 83 10.52 38.81 6.35
C SER A 83 9.05 38.38 6.37
N GLY A 84 8.79 37.04 6.46
CA GLY A 84 7.45 36.47 6.36
C GLY A 84 6.96 36.24 4.91
N SER A 85 7.80 36.52 3.92
CA SER A 85 7.46 36.33 2.51
C SER A 85 7.48 34.84 2.14
N LYS A 86 6.55 34.40 1.27
CA LYS A 86 6.46 33.03 0.81
C LYS A 86 7.65 32.66 -0.10
N VAL A 87 8.30 31.54 0.20
CA VAL A 87 9.31 30.93 -0.67
C VAL A 87 8.64 29.82 -1.49
N LYS A 88 9.05 29.67 -2.76
CA LYS A 88 8.52 28.62 -3.65
C LYS A 88 8.88 27.23 -3.11
N VAL A 89 7.90 26.37 -3.01
CA VAL A 89 8.04 24.94 -2.63
C VAL A 89 7.71 24.04 -3.81
N PRO A 90 8.11 22.74 -3.79
CA PRO A 90 7.71 21.79 -4.81
C PRO A 90 6.19 21.67 -4.94
N SER A 91 5.72 21.41 -6.15
CA SER A 91 4.30 21.11 -6.43
C SER A 91 4.08 19.59 -6.36
N ALA A 92 2.93 19.20 -5.85
CA ALA A 92 2.50 17.80 -5.86
C ALA A 92 2.10 17.29 -7.26
N ASN A 93 1.92 18.16 -8.25
CA ASN A 93 1.62 17.83 -9.65
C ASN A 93 0.52 16.79 -9.81
N CYS A 94 -0.58 16.94 -9.08
CA CYS A 94 -1.67 15.98 -9.10
C CYS A 94 -2.33 15.87 -10.47
N HIS A 95 -2.68 14.65 -10.90
CA HIS A 95 -3.39 14.39 -12.15
C HIS A 95 -4.29 13.14 -12.02
N GLN A 96 -5.29 13.00 -12.89
CA GLN A 96 -6.12 11.82 -12.95
C GLN A 96 -5.32 10.69 -13.61
N ALA A 97 -4.89 9.72 -12.81
CA ALA A 97 -4.06 8.58 -13.23
C ALA A 97 -4.90 7.40 -13.72
N ILE A 98 -5.99 7.10 -13.02
CA ILE A 98 -6.95 6.06 -13.41
C ILE A 98 -8.38 6.61 -13.30
N ASP A 99 -9.27 6.03 -14.08
CA ASP A 99 -10.68 6.41 -14.08
C ASP A 99 -11.29 6.25 -12.68
N PRO A 100 -12.10 7.22 -12.19
CA PRO A 100 -12.75 7.15 -10.87
C PRO A 100 -13.58 5.88 -10.66
N ASP A 101 -14.29 5.39 -11.68
CA ASP A 101 -15.10 4.18 -11.57
C ASP A 101 -14.22 2.93 -11.39
N ILE A 102 -13.04 2.93 -12.02
CA ILE A 102 -12.03 1.87 -11.81
C ILE A 102 -11.50 1.93 -10.39
N ALA A 103 -11.12 3.12 -9.90
CA ALA A 103 -10.63 3.31 -8.54
C ALA A 103 -11.67 2.85 -7.49
N GLN A 104 -12.95 3.16 -7.70
CA GLN A 104 -14.04 2.73 -6.83
C GLN A 104 -14.26 1.22 -6.88
N THR A 105 -14.18 0.61 -8.07
CA THR A 105 -14.31 -0.85 -8.24
C THR A 105 -13.20 -1.60 -7.49
N VAL A 106 -11.95 -1.14 -7.61
CA VAL A 106 -10.83 -1.72 -6.87
C VAL A 106 -11.01 -1.49 -5.36
N SER A 107 -11.44 -0.31 -4.96
CA SER A 107 -11.73 0.00 -3.56
C SER A 107 -12.82 -0.92 -3.00
N TYR A 108 -13.90 -1.15 -3.74
CA TYR A 108 -14.93 -2.11 -3.35
C TYR A 108 -14.33 -3.51 -3.12
N ALA A 109 -13.51 -4.00 -4.04
CA ALA A 109 -12.86 -5.31 -3.90
C ALA A 109 -11.95 -5.39 -2.66
N LEU A 110 -11.18 -4.33 -2.36
CA LEU A 110 -10.36 -4.24 -1.15
C LEU A 110 -11.20 -4.25 0.13
N ASN A 111 -12.32 -3.52 0.14
CA ASN A 111 -13.23 -3.52 1.28
C ASN A 111 -13.86 -4.90 1.50
N GLN A 112 -14.23 -5.63 0.44
CA GLN A 112 -14.75 -6.99 0.59
C GLN A 112 -13.75 -7.92 1.30
N GLY A 113 -12.45 -7.76 1.05
CA GLY A 113 -11.40 -8.49 1.78
C GLY A 113 -11.37 -8.18 3.29
N VAL A 114 -11.88 -7.02 3.69
CA VAL A 114 -11.96 -6.60 5.11
C VAL A 114 -13.25 -7.09 5.76
N VAL A 115 -14.40 -6.90 5.11
CA VAL A 115 -15.72 -7.08 5.75
C VAL A 115 -16.32 -8.47 5.59
N GLN A 116 -15.93 -9.23 4.56
CA GLN A 116 -16.50 -10.56 4.33
C GLN A 116 -15.98 -11.59 5.35
N PRO A 117 -16.84 -12.53 5.78
CA PRO A 117 -16.38 -13.66 6.60
C PRO A 117 -15.24 -14.42 5.94
N GLY A 118 -14.14 -14.61 6.65
CA GLY A 118 -12.95 -15.27 6.12
C GLY A 118 -12.07 -14.41 5.21
N GLY A 119 -12.37 -13.13 5.08
CA GLY A 119 -11.52 -12.17 4.36
C GLY A 119 -10.13 -12.08 4.97
N GLU A 120 -9.08 -12.21 4.15
CA GLU A 120 -7.68 -12.19 4.60
C GLU A 120 -7.26 -10.85 5.24
N ALA A 121 -7.98 -9.77 4.93
CA ALA A 121 -7.75 -8.45 5.49
C ALA A 121 -8.70 -8.10 6.64
N SER A 122 -9.50 -9.04 7.16
CA SER A 122 -10.49 -8.78 8.22
C SER A 122 -9.87 -8.19 9.50
N THR A 123 -8.63 -8.54 9.80
CA THR A 123 -7.89 -7.98 10.94
C THR A 123 -7.52 -6.51 10.78
N THR A 124 -7.62 -5.94 9.57
CA THR A 124 -7.34 -4.52 9.30
C THR A 124 -8.51 -3.61 9.62
N GLN A 125 -9.71 -4.14 9.90
CA GLN A 125 -10.87 -3.32 10.23
C GLN A 125 -10.52 -2.29 11.31
N LEU A 126 -10.67 -1.01 10.96
CA LEU A 126 -10.39 0.11 11.86
C LEU A 126 -11.48 0.26 12.92
N ASP A 127 -11.15 0.98 13.99
CA ASP A 127 -12.05 1.23 15.10
C ASP A 127 -13.29 2.04 14.65
N ASN A 128 -14.37 1.94 15.41
CA ASN A 128 -15.67 2.58 15.14
C ASN A 128 -16.31 2.15 13.81
N ASN A 129 -16.00 0.93 13.35
CA ASN A 129 -16.47 0.38 12.06
C ASN A 129 -16.17 1.29 10.87
N ARG A 130 -15.12 2.12 10.98
CA ARG A 130 -14.69 3.00 9.88
C ARG A 130 -14.48 2.19 8.62
N LYS A 131 -15.04 2.64 7.50
CA LYS A 131 -14.89 2.01 6.20
C LYS A 131 -13.40 1.91 5.85
N THR A 132 -12.92 0.70 5.68
CA THR A 132 -11.49 0.37 5.55
C THR A 132 -11.24 -0.37 4.26
N PHE A 133 -10.20 -0.01 3.56
CA PHE A 133 -9.78 -0.59 2.29
C PHE A 133 -8.34 -1.05 2.46
N ALA A 134 -8.12 -2.37 2.49
CA ALA A 134 -6.80 -2.88 2.82
C ALA A 134 -6.50 -4.23 2.17
N LYS A 135 -5.20 -4.52 2.05
CA LYS A 135 -4.66 -5.82 1.63
C LYS A 135 -3.44 -6.16 2.47
N THR A 136 -3.41 -7.38 2.97
CA THR A 136 -2.24 -7.96 3.63
C THR A 136 -1.34 -8.66 2.61
N GLY A 137 -0.05 -8.74 2.89
CA GLY A 137 0.91 -9.46 2.07
C GLY A 137 1.85 -10.32 2.90
N THR A 138 2.26 -11.43 2.33
CA THR A 138 3.25 -12.32 2.90
C THR A 138 4.12 -12.83 1.75
N ASN A 139 5.40 -12.49 1.75
CA ASN A 139 6.34 -12.94 0.73
C ASN A 139 7.31 -13.95 1.35
N GLU A 140 7.16 -15.23 0.99
CA GLU A 140 8.03 -16.36 1.40
C GLU A 140 8.37 -16.37 2.89
N ASN A 141 7.46 -15.91 3.74
CA ASN A 141 7.63 -15.74 5.18
C ASN A 141 8.85 -14.88 5.59
N THR A 142 9.37 -14.06 4.68
CA THR A 142 10.50 -13.16 4.91
C THR A 142 10.08 -11.69 5.02
N VAL A 143 9.02 -11.30 4.29
CA VAL A 143 8.48 -9.93 4.33
C VAL A 143 6.97 -9.98 4.57
N MET A 144 6.55 -9.33 5.64
CA MET A 144 5.15 -9.20 6.04
C MET A 144 4.67 -7.79 5.77
N THR A 145 3.59 -7.63 5.02
CA THR A 145 3.10 -6.30 4.64
C THR A 145 1.62 -6.11 4.93
N THR A 146 1.24 -4.86 5.09
CA THR A 146 -0.16 -4.41 5.07
C THR A 146 -0.22 -3.03 4.44
N ALA A 147 -1.07 -2.88 3.45
CA ALA A 147 -1.37 -1.63 2.77
C ALA A 147 -2.86 -1.33 2.89
N GLY A 148 -3.21 -0.05 2.94
CA GLY A 148 -4.61 0.33 2.94
C GLY A 148 -4.80 1.83 3.12
N PHE A 149 -6.07 2.24 3.01
CA PHE A 149 -6.44 3.65 3.10
C PHE A 149 -7.83 3.84 3.70
N VAL A 150 -8.09 5.08 4.11
CA VAL A 150 -9.42 5.64 4.32
C VAL A 150 -9.59 6.75 3.28
N PRO A 151 -10.66 6.73 2.46
CA PRO A 151 -10.81 7.65 1.33
C PRO A 151 -10.65 9.11 1.71
N ASN A 152 -9.90 9.86 0.90
CA ASN A 152 -9.63 11.29 1.07
C ASN A 152 -9.02 11.70 2.43
N GLN A 153 -8.53 10.76 3.24
CA GLN A 153 -7.99 11.04 4.57
C GLN A 153 -6.53 10.60 4.70
N VAL A 154 -6.25 9.32 4.53
CA VAL A 154 -4.90 8.78 4.72
C VAL A 154 -4.73 7.43 4.02
N ALA A 155 -3.55 7.20 3.48
CA ALA A 155 -3.08 5.89 3.07
C ALA A 155 -1.77 5.54 3.79
N ALA A 156 -1.59 4.27 4.11
CA ALA A 156 -0.39 3.79 4.77
C ALA A 156 0.04 2.41 4.26
N PHE A 157 1.34 2.18 4.26
CA PHE A 157 1.95 0.90 3.98
C PHE A 157 2.93 0.56 5.10
N VAL A 158 2.83 -0.65 5.61
CA VAL A 158 3.76 -1.19 6.61
C VAL A 158 4.41 -2.43 6.04
N ALA A 159 5.74 -2.49 6.12
CA ALA A 159 6.53 -3.67 5.83
C ALA A 159 7.36 -4.04 7.05
N VAL A 160 7.40 -5.31 7.40
CA VAL A 160 8.22 -5.86 8.47
C VAL A 160 9.07 -7.00 7.89
N ALA A 161 10.37 -6.84 7.98
CA ALA A 161 11.37 -7.80 7.51
C ALA A 161 12.67 -7.58 8.29
N ASP A 162 13.59 -8.54 8.22
CA ASP A 162 14.98 -8.24 8.55
C ASP A 162 15.58 -7.40 7.41
N ALA A 163 15.92 -6.16 7.69
CA ALA A 163 16.42 -5.23 6.67
C ALA A 163 17.84 -5.57 6.18
N GLN A 164 18.60 -6.35 6.94
CA GLN A 164 19.98 -6.72 6.60
C GLN A 164 20.04 -8.05 5.84
N ASP A 165 19.23 -9.01 6.23
CA ASP A 165 19.20 -10.35 5.62
C ASP A 165 17.78 -10.94 5.60
N PRO A 166 16.89 -10.39 4.77
CA PRO A 166 15.50 -10.83 4.74
C PRO A 166 15.35 -12.28 4.22
N ILE A 167 16.29 -12.76 3.40
CA ILE A 167 16.20 -14.08 2.77
C ILE A 167 16.45 -15.18 3.77
N ASN A 168 17.41 -15.02 4.69
CA ASN A 168 17.78 -16.04 5.67
C ASN A 168 17.03 -15.91 6.99
N ASN A 169 16.38 -14.78 7.25
CA ASN A 169 15.62 -14.52 8.47
C ASN A 169 14.11 -14.59 8.24
N THR A 170 13.60 -15.82 8.10
CA THR A 170 12.17 -16.05 7.92
C THR A 170 11.41 -15.90 9.24
N PHE A 171 10.10 -15.67 9.13
CA PHE A 171 9.16 -15.70 10.25
C PHE A 171 8.61 -17.09 10.56
N ASP A 172 9.20 -18.16 9.98
CA ASP A 172 8.80 -19.52 10.24
C ASP A 172 9.29 -20.01 11.61
N ASN A 173 8.46 -20.82 12.27
CA ASN A 173 8.77 -21.44 13.55
C ASN A 173 9.26 -20.44 14.61
N LYS A 174 8.67 -19.25 14.64
CA LYS A 174 9.04 -18.19 15.59
C LYS A 174 8.01 -18.06 16.71
N THR A 175 8.51 -17.68 17.89
CA THR A 175 7.68 -17.18 18.99
C THR A 175 7.79 -15.65 19.01
N ILE A 176 6.67 -14.95 18.78
CA ILE A 176 6.59 -13.48 18.80
C ILE A 176 5.54 -13.10 19.85
N ASN A 177 5.92 -12.22 20.76
CA ASN A 177 5.07 -11.78 21.88
C ASN A 177 4.46 -12.98 22.68
N GLY A 178 5.25 -14.04 22.88
CA GLY A 178 4.83 -15.23 23.63
C GLY A 178 3.95 -16.22 22.84
N VAL A 179 3.62 -15.93 21.59
CA VAL A 179 2.82 -16.81 20.73
C VAL A 179 3.73 -17.51 19.73
N TYR A 180 3.74 -18.84 19.77
CA TYR A 180 4.44 -19.66 18.77
C TYR A 180 3.52 -19.90 17.56
N ARG A 181 4.08 -19.76 16.34
CA ARG A 181 3.42 -20.17 15.10
C ARG A 181 4.41 -20.86 14.17
N PRO A 182 3.98 -21.94 13.48
CA PRO A 182 4.78 -22.56 12.41
C PRO A 182 5.02 -21.61 11.25
N SER A 183 4.02 -20.77 10.91
CA SER A 183 4.12 -19.70 9.91
C SER A 183 3.40 -18.45 10.40
N TRP A 184 4.02 -17.32 10.18
CA TRP A 184 3.46 -16.01 10.43
C TRP A 184 3.01 -15.37 9.11
N TYR A 185 1.98 -14.56 9.15
CA TYR A 185 1.42 -13.87 7.99
C TYR A 185 1.31 -12.37 8.26
N GLY A 186 1.22 -11.57 7.18
CA GLY A 186 1.09 -10.11 7.27
C GLY A 186 -0.01 -9.66 8.22
N MET A 187 -1.14 -10.39 8.25
CA MET A 187 -2.27 -10.13 9.15
C MET A 187 -1.91 -10.17 10.64
N TYR A 188 -0.85 -10.90 11.02
CA TYR A 188 -0.42 -11.03 12.44
C TYR A 188 0.76 -10.14 12.79
N ILE A 189 1.57 -9.73 11.80
CA ILE A 189 2.82 -8.99 12.01
C ILE A 189 2.66 -7.53 11.60
N ALA A 190 2.37 -7.26 10.31
CA ALA A 190 2.30 -5.91 9.79
C ALA A 190 0.97 -5.21 10.11
N THR A 191 -0.14 -5.96 10.14
CA THR A 191 -1.47 -5.40 10.37
C THR A 191 -1.63 -4.71 11.73
N PRO A 192 -1.14 -5.25 12.87
CA PRO A 192 -1.27 -4.56 14.15
C PRO A 192 -0.61 -3.18 14.15
N ALA A 193 0.59 -3.06 13.56
CA ALA A 193 1.30 -1.79 13.45
C ALA A 193 0.57 -0.82 12.51
N TRP A 194 0.11 -1.32 11.36
CA TRP A 194 -0.68 -0.54 10.40
C TRP A 194 -1.98 0.00 11.04
N LYS A 195 -2.74 -0.86 11.69
CA LYS A 195 -4.00 -0.52 12.37
C LYS A 195 -3.79 0.52 13.48
N GLN A 196 -2.75 0.33 14.29
CA GLN A 196 -2.40 1.28 15.36
C GLN A 196 -2.06 2.65 14.77
N PHE A 197 -1.22 2.71 13.74
CA PHE A 197 -0.90 3.95 13.05
C PHE A 197 -2.15 4.64 12.52
N MET A 198 -2.97 3.91 11.76
CA MET A 198 -4.18 4.46 11.13
C MET A 198 -5.16 5.02 12.17
N ASN A 199 -5.48 4.26 13.21
CA ASN A 199 -6.40 4.71 14.26
C ASN A 199 -5.87 5.93 15.00
N THR A 200 -4.56 5.92 15.36
CA THR A 200 -3.92 7.04 16.07
C THR A 200 -3.90 8.30 15.22
N TYR A 201 -3.50 8.18 13.95
CA TYR A 201 -3.43 9.32 13.03
C TYR A 201 -4.81 9.92 12.77
N LEU A 202 -5.80 9.09 12.45
CA LEU A 202 -7.18 9.53 12.18
C LEU A 202 -7.82 10.20 13.40
N ALA A 203 -7.53 9.72 14.60
CA ALA A 203 -7.97 10.38 15.83
C ALA A 203 -7.26 11.73 16.03
N ALA A 204 -5.95 11.79 15.78
CA ALA A 204 -5.16 13.03 15.96
C ALA A 204 -5.60 14.17 15.04
N ILE A 205 -6.05 13.85 13.83
CA ILE A 205 -6.57 14.85 12.87
C ILE A 205 -8.08 15.08 12.98
N ASN A 206 -8.76 14.45 13.95
CA ASN A 206 -10.22 14.47 14.09
C ASN A 206 -10.94 14.10 12.79
N ALA A 207 -10.44 13.07 12.09
CA ALA A 207 -10.97 12.65 10.81
C ALA A 207 -12.44 12.20 10.92
N PRO A 208 -13.34 12.65 10.05
CA PRO A 208 -14.74 12.24 10.07
C PRO A 208 -14.85 10.73 9.86
N ILE A 209 -15.86 10.10 10.50
CA ILE A 209 -16.23 8.73 10.21
C ILE A 209 -17.32 8.79 9.14
N ASP A 210 -16.89 8.57 7.91
CA ASP A 210 -17.78 8.45 6.77
C ASP A 210 -17.86 6.95 6.40
N ASN A 211 -19.07 6.40 6.49
CA ASN A 211 -19.36 5.00 6.23
C ASN A 211 -20.31 4.81 5.03
N ASP A 212 -20.67 5.91 4.34
CA ASP A 212 -21.54 5.90 3.15
C ASP A 212 -20.81 5.45 1.87
#